data_28a0ae073b7dd79d8c4fd4386ec2c6dd
#
_entry.id   28a0ae073b7dd79d8c4fd4386ec2c6dd
#
_cell.length_a   1.000
_cell.length_b   1.000
_cell.length_c   1.000
_cell.angle_alpha   90.00
_cell.angle_beta   90.00
_cell.angle_gamma   90.00
#
_symmetry.space_group_name_H-M   'P 1'
#
loop_
_entity.id
_entity.type
_entity.pdbx_description
1 polymer ?
#
loop_
_entity_poly.entity_id
_entity_poly.type
_entity_poly.pdbx_seq_one_letter_code
_entity_poly.pdbx_strand_id
1 'polypeptide(L)'
;MPSISEILANEDFGQVVSTLCIDTIEYREPREYYREYHGERRRRKTSVGWREPKRLEVYSDTLVDKNGEPVRLPDKIVDVARIVTNFPKKEVRTSVAFLFGGQMTITGADQNDGFQEFKRVWERRLKMQSVLKSFARKVLSESKAALVFYPYTSKGLDGKLITELKVKTLSVPRNENTFSEFYPHFDDNDDMDAFIHRYQVNSNGMIRNSCTIWMADKIITAIDEMGGWVIKEVPNLFGKIPVVYADVFQPEWDEVAFLMDAREMRISRMVDTCLLYTSPSPRDS
;
A
#
# COMPACT_ATOMS: atom_id res chain seq x y z
N MET A 1 -20.80 13.09 17.79
CA MET A 1 -20.84 11.67 17.31
C MET A 1 -21.13 10.79 18.52
N PRO A 2 -21.72 9.57 18.36
CA PRO A 2 -21.83 8.66 19.50
C PRO A 2 -20.43 8.31 20.01
N SER A 3 -20.28 8.23 21.32
CA SER A 3 -18.99 7.86 21.92
C SER A 3 -18.62 6.42 21.56
N ILE A 4 -17.31 6.13 21.50
CA ILE A 4 -16.83 4.76 21.24
C ILE A 4 -17.43 3.75 22.21
N SER A 5 -17.65 4.16 23.47
CA SER A 5 -18.26 3.32 24.51
C SER A 5 -19.72 2.98 24.22
N GLU A 6 -20.49 3.91 23.69
CA GLU A 6 -21.88 3.67 23.27
C GLU A 6 -21.97 2.73 22.07
N ILE A 7 -21.07 2.89 21.10
CA ILE A 7 -21.01 2.01 19.92
C ILE A 7 -20.64 0.58 20.35
N LEU A 8 -19.66 0.42 21.22
CA LEU A 8 -19.19 -0.88 21.69
C LEU A 8 -20.17 -1.58 22.67
N ALA A 9 -21.16 -0.86 23.19
CA ALA A 9 -22.23 -1.44 24.01
C ALA A 9 -23.24 -2.29 23.21
N ASN A 10 -23.17 -2.26 21.87
CA ASN A 10 -24.03 -3.08 21.03
C ASN A 10 -23.64 -4.56 21.14
N GLU A 11 -24.63 -5.44 21.36
CA GLU A 11 -24.42 -6.88 21.47
C GLU A 11 -24.00 -7.52 20.13
N ASP A 12 -24.37 -6.91 18.99
CA ASP A 12 -23.97 -7.37 17.66
C ASP A 12 -22.67 -6.68 17.20
N PHE A 13 -21.55 -7.39 17.32
CA PHE A 13 -20.26 -6.87 16.88
C PHE A 13 -20.20 -6.58 15.39
N GLY A 14 -21.01 -7.23 14.56
CA GLY A 14 -21.12 -6.90 13.13
C GLY A 14 -21.66 -5.49 12.92
N GLN A 15 -22.64 -5.06 13.72
CA GLN A 15 -23.14 -3.69 13.73
C GLN A 15 -22.09 -2.70 14.28
N VAL A 16 -21.34 -3.07 15.30
CA VAL A 16 -20.21 -2.28 15.80
C VAL A 16 -19.21 -1.99 14.69
N VAL A 17 -18.77 -3.02 13.98
CA VAL A 17 -17.83 -2.87 12.86
C VAL A 17 -18.42 -2.00 11.76
N SER A 18 -19.68 -2.19 11.37
CA SER A 18 -20.31 -1.38 10.33
C SER A 18 -20.47 0.08 10.71
N THR A 19 -20.70 0.38 11.99
CA THR A 19 -20.81 1.75 12.50
C THR A 19 -19.46 2.45 12.59
N LEU A 20 -18.41 1.72 12.98
CA LEU A 20 -17.05 2.26 13.13
C LEU A 20 -16.30 2.36 11.80
N CYS A 21 -16.61 1.48 10.84
CA CYS A 21 -15.95 1.43 9.54
C CYS A 21 -16.78 2.14 8.47
N ILE A 22 -17.10 3.41 8.70
CA ILE A 22 -17.74 4.25 7.69
C ILE A 22 -16.67 4.71 6.71
N ASP A 23 -16.87 4.39 5.43
CA ASP A 23 -15.94 4.80 4.38
C ASP A 23 -15.89 6.33 4.28
N THR A 24 -14.70 6.88 4.40
CA THR A 24 -14.43 8.29 4.10
C THR A 24 -14.37 8.48 2.59
N ILE A 25 -14.74 9.68 2.13
CA ILE A 25 -14.58 10.03 0.71
C ILE A 25 -13.09 10.01 0.38
N GLU A 26 -12.68 9.07 -0.44
CA GLU A 26 -11.31 8.96 -0.97
C GLU A 26 -11.28 9.48 -2.40
N TYR A 27 -10.20 10.16 -2.78
CA TYR A 27 -10.01 10.58 -4.17
C TYR A 27 -9.82 9.36 -5.08
N ARG A 28 -9.02 8.40 -4.62
CA ARG A 28 -8.80 7.08 -5.24
C ARG A 28 -8.45 6.06 -4.16
N GLU A 29 -8.76 4.81 -4.41
CA GLU A 29 -8.39 3.74 -3.48
C GLU A 29 -6.87 3.65 -3.28
N PRO A 30 -6.38 3.48 -2.03
CA PRO A 30 -4.95 3.35 -1.71
C PRO A 30 -4.25 2.25 -2.52
N ARG A 31 -4.99 1.21 -2.90
CA ARG A 31 -4.50 0.13 -3.74
C ARG A 31 -4.19 0.58 -5.18
N GLU A 32 -4.94 1.51 -5.72
CA GLU A 32 -4.65 2.07 -7.05
C GLU A 32 -3.36 2.85 -7.04
N TYR A 33 -3.13 3.66 -6.00
CA TYR A 33 -1.86 4.35 -5.78
C TYR A 33 -0.70 3.37 -5.64
N TYR A 34 -0.87 2.30 -4.86
CA TYR A 34 0.14 1.25 -4.72
C TYR A 34 0.52 0.65 -6.08
N ARG A 35 -0.45 0.30 -6.91
CA ARG A 35 -0.22 -0.27 -8.24
C ARG A 35 0.52 0.70 -9.15
N GLU A 36 0.13 1.95 -9.13
CA GLU A 36 0.77 2.99 -9.93
C GLU A 36 2.21 3.25 -9.50
N TYR A 37 2.44 3.39 -8.21
CA TYR A 37 3.77 3.53 -7.63
C TYR A 37 4.70 2.36 -7.99
N HIS A 38 4.20 1.14 -8.07
CA HIS A 38 4.96 -0.03 -8.46
C HIS A 38 5.11 -0.22 -9.98
N GLY A 39 4.49 0.63 -10.79
CA GLY A 39 4.54 0.57 -12.24
C GLY A 39 3.76 -0.61 -12.84
N GLU A 40 2.78 -1.14 -12.12
CA GLU A 40 1.95 -2.25 -12.58
C GLU A 40 0.92 -1.81 -13.64
N ARG A 41 0.68 -0.53 -13.71
CA ARG A 41 -0.33 0.11 -14.56
C ARG A 41 -0.30 -0.33 -16.03
N ARG A 42 0.90 -0.43 -16.61
CA ARG A 42 1.06 -0.80 -18.03
C ARG A 42 1.14 -2.30 -18.30
N ARG A 43 1.17 -3.09 -17.24
CA ARG A 43 1.32 -4.55 -17.35
C ARG A 43 -0.03 -5.26 -17.39
N ARG A 44 -1.10 -4.64 -16.92
CA ARG A 44 -2.42 -5.25 -16.83
C ARG A 44 -3.33 -4.76 -17.92
N LYS A 45 -4.05 -5.68 -18.56
CA LYS A 45 -4.99 -5.38 -19.63
C LYS A 45 -6.12 -4.42 -19.20
N THR A 46 -6.46 -4.42 -17.91
CA THR A 46 -7.50 -3.56 -17.33
C THR A 46 -6.98 -2.21 -16.84
N SER A 47 -5.68 -1.97 -16.89
CA SER A 47 -5.09 -0.73 -16.36
C SER A 47 -5.13 0.39 -17.40
N VAL A 48 -5.21 1.64 -16.90
CA VAL A 48 -5.05 2.84 -17.73
C VAL A 48 -3.70 2.78 -18.43
N GLY A 49 -3.70 3.10 -19.72
CA GLY A 49 -2.49 3.08 -20.53
C GLY A 49 -2.07 1.72 -21.08
N TRP A 50 -2.90 0.70 -20.93
CA TRP A 50 -2.73 -0.53 -21.67
C TRP A 50 -2.80 -0.25 -23.19
N ARG A 51 -1.92 -0.91 -23.95
CA ARG A 51 -1.92 -0.85 -25.41
C ARG A 51 -2.12 -2.25 -25.95
N GLU A 52 -3.11 -2.41 -26.81
CA GLU A 52 -3.34 -3.68 -27.51
C GLU A 52 -2.22 -3.98 -28.50
N PRO A 53 -1.87 -5.26 -28.68
CA PRO A 53 -0.96 -5.68 -29.75
C PRO A 53 -1.44 -5.18 -31.10
N LYS A 54 -0.51 -4.83 -31.96
CA LYS A 54 -0.84 -4.41 -33.33
C LYS A 54 -1.11 -5.62 -34.22
N ARG A 55 -2.15 -5.52 -35.04
CA ARG A 55 -2.38 -6.44 -36.13
C ARG A 55 -1.77 -5.81 -37.38
N LEU A 56 -0.80 -6.51 -37.96
CA LEU A 56 -0.19 -6.12 -39.23
C LEU A 56 -0.78 -6.99 -40.33
N GLU A 57 -1.31 -6.36 -41.37
CA GLU A 57 -1.69 -7.03 -42.56
C GLU A 57 -0.43 -7.52 -43.27
N VAL A 58 -0.39 -8.80 -43.60
CA VAL A 58 0.74 -9.43 -44.26
C VAL A 58 0.26 -9.91 -45.64
N TYR A 59 1.03 -9.59 -46.63
CA TYR A 59 0.81 -10.03 -48.00
C TYR A 59 1.93 -10.98 -48.44
N SER A 60 1.61 -11.93 -49.26
CA SER A 60 2.61 -12.89 -49.78
C SER A 60 3.50 -12.22 -50.81
N ASP A 61 4.81 -12.42 -50.67
CA ASP A 61 5.81 -11.95 -51.68
C ASP A 61 5.87 -12.87 -52.91
N THR A 62 5.29 -14.08 -52.81
CA THR A 62 5.41 -15.12 -53.84
C THR A 62 4.08 -15.56 -54.44
N LEU A 63 2.98 -15.39 -53.69
CA LEU A 63 1.66 -15.79 -54.17
C LEU A 63 0.88 -14.56 -54.63
N VAL A 64 0.40 -14.60 -55.83
CA VAL A 64 -0.47 -13.59 -56.42
C VAL A 64 -1.85 -14.18 -56.71
N ASP A 65 -2.88 -13.37 -56.68
CA ASP A 65 -4.24 -13.74 -57.03
C ASP A 65 -4.44 -13.78 -58.56
N LYS A 66 -5.67 -14.04 -59.00
CA LYS A 66 -6.03 -14.09 -60.44
C LYS A 66 -5.84 -12.74 -61.17
N ASN A 67 -5.72 -11.64 -60.42
CA ASN A 67 -5.56 -10.30 -60.95
C ASN A 67 -4.09 -9.83 -60.88
N GLY A 68 -3.18 -10.68 -60.37
CA GLY A 68 -1.76 -10.36 -60.23
C GLY A 68 -1.42 -9.61 -58.95
N GLU A 69 -2.36 -9.46 -58.03
CA GLU A 69 -2.16 -8.80 -56.72
C GLU A 69 -1.65 -9.77 -55.65
N PRO A 70 -0.78 -9.32 -54.74
CA PRO A 70 -0.28 -10.17 -53.66
C PRO A 70 -1.42 -10.77 -52.79
N VAL A 71 -1.38 -12.06 -52.54
CA VAL A 71 -2.37 -12.73 -51.71
C VAL A 71 -2.22 -12.31 -50.27
N ARG A 72 -3.33 -11.86 -49.61
CA ARG A 72 -3.37 -11.55 -48.19
C ARG A 72 -3.21 -12.81 -47.35
N LEU A 73 -2.21 -12.80 -46.47
CA LEU A 73 -1.94 -13.83 -45.48
C LEU A 73 -2.68 -13.52 -44.16
N PRO A 74 -2.75 -14.46 -43.21
CA PRO A 74 -3.26 -14.18 -41.88
C PRO A 74 -2.51 -13.04 -41.20
N ASP A 75 -3.23 -12.14 -40.53
CA ASP A 75 -2.66 -10.99 -39.82
C ASP A 75 -1.58 -11.44 -38.84
N LYS A 76 -0.44 -10.78 -38.84
CA LYS A 76 0.62 -10.98 -37.86
C LYS A 76 0.33 -10.12 -36.64
N ILE A 77 0.25 -10.77 -35.47
CA ILE A 77 0.14 -10.05 -34.21
C ILE A 77 1.53 -9.69 -33.72
N VAL A 78 1.77 -8.40 -33.52
CA VAL A 78 3.04 -7.87 -33.03
C VAL A 78 2.80 -7.19 -31.68
N ASP A 79 3.59 -7.59 -30.68
CA ASP A 79 3.57 -6.96 -29.38
C ASP A 79 4.00 -5.49 -29.48
N VAL A 80 3.42 -4.66 -28.61
CA VAL A 80 3.71 -3.24 -28.52
C VAL A 80 4.51 -2.94 -27.26
N ALA A 81 5.41 -1.97 -27.35
CA ALA A 81 6.15 -1.52 -26.19
C ALA A 81 5.21 -0.88 -25.14
N ARG A 82 5.42 -1.23 -23.87
CA ARG A 82 4.69 -0.68 -22.71
C ARG A 82 5.71 -0.18 -21.70
N ILE A 83 6.24 1.02 -21.98
CA ILE A 83 7.30 1.63 -21.18
C ILE A 83 6.71 2.33 -19.97
N VAL A 84 7.25 2.06 -18.79
CA VAL A 84 6.92 2.70 -17.52
C VAL A 84 8.15 3.41 -16.99
N THR A 85 8.05 4.72 -16.76
CA THR A 85 9.17 5.56 -16.30
C THR A 85 9.32 5.58 -14.78
N ASN A 86 8.38 4.98 -14.02
CA ASN A 86 8.38 4.94 -12.55
C ASN A 86 8.60 6.32 -11.89
N PHE A 87 8.04 7.38 -12.48
CA PHE A 87 8.16 8.74 -11.97
C PHE A 87 7.65 8.87 -10.52
N PRO A 88 6.49 8.28 -10.12
CA PRO A 88 6.02 8.32 -8.75
C PRO A 88 7.07 7.80 -7.75
N LYS A 89 7.80 6.76 -8.15
CA LYS A 89 8.85 6.18 -7.29
C LYS A 89 10.05 7.10 -7.09
N LYS A 90 10.39 7.88 -8.13
CA LYS A 90 11.45 8.90 -8.04
C LYS A 90 11.01 10.02 -7.11
N GLU A 91 9.81 10.53 -7.28
CA GLU A 91 9.21 11.59 -6.47
C GLU A 91 9.21 11.23 -4.98
N VAL A 92 8.56 10.12 -4.62
CA VAL A 92 8.50 9.65 -3.24
C VAL A 92 9.89 9.42 -2.64
N ARG A 93 10.85 8.90 -3.41
CA ARG A 93 12.23 8.73 -2.92
C ARG A 93 12.90 10.06 -2.62
N THR A 94 12.66 11.06 -3.44
CA THR A 94 13.20 12.40 -3.24
C THR A 94 12.60 13.05 -2.00
N SER A 95 11.27 13.03 -1.84
CA SER A 95 10.57 13.56 -0.68
C SER A 95 11.01 12.87 0.62
N VAL A 96 11.12 11.55 0.63
CA VAL A 96 11.64 10.79 1.79
C VAL A 96 13.11 11.13 2.08
N ALA A 97 13.92 11.37 1.05
CA ALA A 97 15.31 11.78 1.25
C ALA A 97 15.42 13.19 1.86
N PHE A 98 14.55 14.12 1.49
CA PHE A 98 14.47 15.44 2.12
C PHE A 98 14.00 15.35 3.58
N LEU A 99 12.98 14.57 3.87
CA LEU A 99 12.43 14.43 5.24
C LEU A 99 13.40 13.74 6.20
N PHE A 100 14.14 12.74 5.74
CA PHE A 100 14.95 11.85 6.58
C PHE A 100 16.39 11.68 6.07
N GLY A 101 16.90 12.61 5.26
CA GLY A 101 18.25 12.55 4.70
C GLY A 101 19.34 12.69 5.76
N GLY A 102 19.09 13.50 6.79
CA GLY A 102 19.95 13.63 7.96
C GLY A 102 19.67 12.56 9.02
N GLN A 103 20.60 12.39 9.94
CA GLN A 103 20.40 11.57 11.12
C GLN A 103 19.45 12.31 12.08
N MET A 104 18.38 11.63 12.49
CA MET A 104 17.48 12.15 13.53
C MET A 104 18.20 12.14 14.88
N THR A 105 18.24 13.30 15.53
CA THR A 105 18.82 13.43 16.86
C THR A 105 17.70 13.70 17.86
N ILE A 106 17.62 12.89 18.91
CA ILE A 106 16.73 13.12 20.03
C ILE A 106 17.54 13.78 21.12
N THR A 107 17.15 14.99 21.53
CA THR A 107 17.77 15.77 22.59
C THR A 107 16.88 15.80 23.82
N GLY A 108 17.48 15.76 24.99
CA GLY A 108 16.79 15.81 26.27
C GLY A 108 17.78 15.98 27.40
N ALA A 109 17.35 15.82 28.65
CA ALA A 109 18.23 15.91 29.81
C ALA A 109 19.17 14.68 29.85
N ASP A 110 20.40 14.87 29.35
CA ASP A 110 21.38 13.79 29.20
C ASP A 110 21.77 13.06 30.49
N GLN A 111 21.48 13.67 31.65
CA GLN A 111 21.74 13.07 32.97
C GLN A 111 20.59 12.20 33.50
N ASN A 112 19.48 12.07 32.77
CA ASN A 112 18.34 11.27 33.16
C ASN A 112 18.46 9.84 32.60
N ASP A 113 18.60 8.85 33.48
CA ASP A 113 18.73 7.43 33.12
C ASP A 113 17.54 6.95 32.28
N GLY A 114 16.33 7.42 32.55
CA GLY A 114 15.13 7.09 31.78
C GLY A 114 15.20 7.60 30.35
N PHE A 115 15.77 8.81 30.15
CA PHE A 115 15.96 9.36 28.80
C PHE A 115 17.03 8.59 28.02
N GLN A 116 18.12 8.17 28.65
CA GLN A 116 19.17 7.36 28.04
C GLN A 116 18.63 5.98 27.61
N GLU A 117 17.81 5.33 28.46
CA GLU A 117 17.18 4.08 28.09
C GLU A 117 16.16 4.26 26.95
N PHE A 118 15.33 5.32 27.00
CA PHE A 118 14.44 5.67 25.89
C PHE A 118 15.22 5.84 24.57
N LYS A 119 16.31 6.60 24.59
CA LYS A 119 17.16 6.82 23.41
C LYS A 119 17.75 5.52 22.88
N ARG A 120 18.20 4.62 23.77
CA ARG A 120 18.71 3.30 23.43
C ARG A 120 17.63 2.43 22.75
N VAL A 121 16.41 2.41 23.29
CA VAL A 121 15.28 1.68 22.72
C VAL A 121 14.93 2.25 21.34
N TRP A 122 14.80 3.57 21.23
CA TRP A 122 14.44 4.27 20.01
C TRP A 122 15.44 4.06 18.86
N GLU A 123 16.72 4.30 19.14
CA GLU A 123 17.77 4.27 18.11
C GLU A 123 18.21 2.83 17.78
N ARG A 124 18.43 2.01 18.81
CA ARG A 124 19.08 0.70 18.63
C ARG A 124 18.11 -0.45 18.51
N ARG A 125 17.08 -0.51 19.36
CA ARG A 125 16.14 -1.64 19.34
C ARG A 125 15.09 -1.47 18.26
N LEU A 126 14.40 -0.35 18.22
CA LEU A 126 13.33 -0.07 17.24
C LEU A 126 13.88 0.41 15.89
N LYS A 127 15.09 0.97 15.86
CA LYS A 127 15.68 1.58 14.64
C LYS A 127 14.73 2.58 14.00
N MET A 128 14.16 3.48 14.82
CA MET A 128 13.03 4.33 14.45
C MET A 128 13.29 5.18 13.22
N GLN A 129 14.51 5.62 12.96
CA GLN A 129 14.83 6.34 11.72
C GLN A 129 14.49 5.50 10.47
N SER A 130 14.80 4.21 10.48
CA SER A 130 14.48 3.31 9.36
C SER A 130 12.97 3.05 9.25
N VAL A 131 12.31 2.88 10.40
CA VAL A 131 10.86 2.69 10.49
C VAL A 131 10.13 3.91 9.95
N LEU A 132 10.50 5.12 10.37
CA LEU A 132 9.89 6.38 9.93
C LEU A 132 10.13 6.64 8.43
N LYS A 133 11.32 6.32 7.90
CA LYS A 133 11.56 6.35 6.44
C LYS A 133 10.62 5.41 5.69
N SER A 134 10.40 4.21 6.22
CA SER A 134 9.49 3.24 5.62
C SER A 134 8.03 3.70 5.71
N PHE A 135 7.64 4.25 6.85
CA PHE A 135 6.32 4.80 7.09
C PHE A 135 6.00 5.96 6.15
N ALA A 136 6.86 6.97 6.10
CA ALA A 136 6.68 8.11 5.19
C ALA A 136 6.60 7.67 3.72
N ARG A 137 7.44 6.70 3.33
CA ARG A 137 7.37 6.15 1.97
C ARG A 137 5.99 5.56 1.68
N LYS A 138 5.40 4.86 2.63
CA LYS A 138 4.08 4.26 2.47
C LYS A 138 2.98 5.31 2.40
N VAL A 139 2.99 6.29 3.30
CA VAL A 139 2.03 7.41 3.26
C VAL A 139 2.10 8.13 1.92
N LEU A 140 3.29 8.51 1.46
CA LEU A 140 3.47 9.24 0.22
C LEU A 140 3.22 8.42 -1.05
N SER A 141 3.26 7.08 -0.96
CA SER A 141 3.00 6.20 -2.11
C SER A 141 1.61 5.58 -2.13
N GLU A 142 0.97 5.44 -0.99
CA GLU A 142 -0.28 4.69 -0.81
C GLU A 142 -1.40 5.53 -0.20
N SER A 143 -1.17 6.81 0.03
CA SER A 143 -2.00 7.83 0.70
C SER A 143 -2.17 7.64 2.22
N LYS A 144 -2.18 6.44 2.75
CA LYS A 144 -2.36 6.19 4.19
C LYS A 144 -1.48 5.06 4.70
N ALA A 145 -1.06 5.21 5.95
CA ALA A 145 -0.38 4.17 6.70
C ALA A 145 -0.51 4.40 8.21
N ALA A 146 -0.27 3.36 9.00
CA ALA A 146 -0.23 3.45 10.45
C ALA A 146 1.01 2.76 11.02
N LEU A 147 1.58 3.35 12.08
CA LEU A 147 2.58 2.70 12.94
C LEU A 147 1.89 2.21 14.19
N VAL A 148 2.04 0.94 14.51
CA VAL A 148 1.49 0.35 15.72
C VAL A 148 2.62 -0.11 16.62
N PHE A 149 2.64 0.40 17.85
CA PHE A 149 3.55 -0.04 18.91
C PHE A 149 2.88 -1.14 19.73
N TYR A 150 3.61 -2.19 20.03
CA TYR A 150 3.06 -3.31 20.79
C TYR A 150 4.14 -3.99 21.65
N PRO A 151 3.78 -4.50 22.84
CA PRO A 151 4.67 -5.34 23.63
C PRO A 151 4.76 -6.72 22.98
N TYR A 152 5.97 -7.25 22.91
CA TYR A 152 6.23 -8.61 22.43
C TYR A 152 7.00 -9.37 23.47
N THR A 153 6.40 -10.46 23.96
CA THR A 153 7.02 -11.32 24.96
C THR A 153 7.60 -12.58 24.29
N SER A 154 8.89 -12.80 24.48
CA SER A 154 9.60 -13.98 24.01
C SER A 154 10.32 -14.69 25.14
N LYS A 155 10.62 -15.97 24.98
CA LYS A 155 11.49 -16.71 25.89
C LYS A 155 12.95 -16.43 25.52
N GLY A 156 13.73 -15.95 26.48
CA GLY A 156 15.18 -15.83 26.37
C GLY A 156 15.87 -17.21 26.35
N LEU A 157 17.16 -17.20 26.06
CA LEU A 157 17.99 -18.43 26.07
C LEU A 157 18.05 -19.10 27.44
N ASP A 158 17.87 -18.32 28.49
CA ASP A 158 17.79 -18.77 29.90
C ASP A 158 16.40 -19.22 30.34
N GLY A 159 15.43 -19.27 29.40
CA GLY A 159 14.03 -19.63 29.65
C GLY A 159 13.19 -18.54 30.30
N LYS A 160 13.76 -17.38 30.63
CA LYS A 160 13.02 -16.24 31.20
C LYS A 160 12.21 -15.54 30.11
N LEU A 161 11.04 -15.04 30.52
CA LEU A 161 10.20 -14.21 29.65
C LEU A 161 10.79 -12.80 29.59
N ILE A 162 11.07 -12.35 28.36
CA ILE A 162 11.54 -11.00 28.08
C ILE A 162 10.45 -10.29 27.29
N THR A 163 9.96 -9.16 27.80
CA THR A 163 9.00 -8.30 27.09
C THR A 163 9.74 -7.12 26.49
N GLU A 164 9.63 -6.95 25.18
CA GLU A 164 10.25 -5.88 24.41
C GLU A 164 9.17 -5.06 23.70
N LEU A 165 9.43 -3.76 23.57
CA LEU A 165 8.63 -2.90 22.68
C LEU A 165 9.00 -3.19 21.23
N LYS A 166 8.00 -3.42 20.39
CA LYS A 166 8.12 -3.54 18.95
C LYS A 166 7.22 -2.57 18.23
N VAL A 167 7.54 -2.29 16.98
CA VAL A 167 6.76 -1.43 16.10
C VAL A 167 6.54 -2.14 14.76
N LYS A 168 5.34 -2.03 14.22
CA LYS A 168 4.99 -2.50 12.88
C LYS A 168 4.34 -1.39 12.08
N THR A 169 4.56 -1.37 10.77
CA THR A 169 3.88 -0.47 9.86
C THR A 169 2.75 -1.23 9.18
N LEU A 170 1.53 -0.72 9.32
CA LEU A 170 0.36 -1.16 8.57
C LEU A 170 0.22 -0.32 7.31
N SER A 171 -0.14 -0.95 6.21
CA SER A 171 -0.36 -0.30 4.91
C SER A 171 -1.14 -1.23 3.99
N VAL A 172 -1.37 -0.81 2.76
CA VAL A 172 -2.05 -1.62 1.75
C VAL A 172 -1.39 -2.99 1.59
N PRO A 173 -2.14 -4.10 1.60
CA PRO A 173 -1.59 -5.44 1.47
C PRO A 173 -1.11 -5.69 0.04
N ARG A 174 -0.04 -6.47 -0.10
CA ARG A 174 0.50 -6.87 -1.40
C ARG A 174 -0.41 -7.86 -2.15
N ASN A 175 -1.18 -8.65 -1.41
CA ASN A 175 -2.09 -9.61 -2.01
C ASN A 175 -3.37 -8.92 -2.45
N GLU A 176 -3.73 -9.06 -3.72
CA GLU A 176 -4.92 -8.44 -4.31
C GLU A 176 -6.24 -8.96 -3.77
N ASN A 177 -6.23 -10.18 -3.25
CA ASN A 177 -7.41 -10.82 -2.69
C ASN A 177 -7.64 -10.48 -1.21
N THR A 178 -6.81 -9.61 -0.61
CA THR A 178 -6.96 -9.19 0.77
C THR A 178 -7.07 -7.68 0.85
N PHE A 179 -7.77 -7.18 1.84
CA PHE A 179 -7.85 -5.74 2.13
C PHE A 179 -7.20 -5.40 3.48
N SER A 180 -6.88 -4.13 3.67
CA SER A 180 -6.42 -3.56 4.92
C SER A 180 -6.83 -2.09 4.92
N GLU A 181 -7.75 -1.74 5.79
CA GLU A 181 -8.44 -0.45 5.86
C GLU A 181 -8.29 0.13 7.25
N PHE A 182 -8.21 1.46 7.34
CA PHE A 182 -7.95 2.19 8.57
C PHE A 182 -9.06 3.20 8.81
N TYR A 183 -9.61 3.19 10.02
CA TYR A 183 -10.70 4.05 10.44
C TYR A 183 -10.35 4.67 11.79
N PRO A 184 -9.73 5.88 11.81
CA PRO A 184 -9.58 6.63 13.05
C PRO A 184 -10.95 7.16 13.50
N HIS A 185 -11.28 6.97 14.77
CA HIS A 185 -12.44 7.57 15.39
C HIS A 185 -11.98 8.72 16.29
N PHE A 186 -12.68 9.86 16.18
CA PHE A 186 -12.36 11.07 16.92
C PHE A 186 -13.54 11.45 17.80
N ASP A 187 -13.25 11.95 18.97
CA ASP A 187 -14.25 12.53 19.87
C ASP A 187 -14.70 13.94 19.40
N ASP A 188 -15.59 14.55 20.16
CA ASP A 188 -16.10 15.91 19.86
C ASP A 188 -15.03 17.02 19.98
N ASN A 189 -13.86 16.71 20.51
CA ASN A 189 -12.70 17.62 20.63
C ASN A 189 -11.63 17.40 19.55
N ASP A 190 -11.90 16.56 18.54
CA ASP A 190 -10.97 16.11 17.52
C ASP A 190 -9.78 15.29 18.07
N ASP A 191 -9.91 14.71 19.29
CA ASP A 191 -8.94 13.79 19.82
C ASP A 191 -9.29 12.35 19.39
N MET A 192 -8.28 11.62 18.92
CA MET A 192 -8.48 10.22 18.52
C MET A 192 -8.73 9.35 19.77
N ASP A 193 -9.95 8.84 19.94
CA ASP A 193 -10.38 7.99 21.05
C ASP A 193 -10.35 6.49 20.71
N ALA A 194 -10.35 6.14 19.42
CA ALA A 194 -10.10 4.78 18.94
C ALA A 194 -9.43 4.77 17.55
N PHE A 195 -8.68 3.71 17.29
CA PHE A 195 -8.16 3.43 15.95
C PHE A 195 -8.57 2.02 15.55
N ILE A 196 -9.23 1.91 14.41
CA ILE A 196 -9.78 0.67 13.89
C ILE A 196 -9.01 0.23 12.66
N HIS A 197 -8.57 -1.02 12.64
CA HIS A 197 -7.98 -1.67 11.48
C HIS A 197 -8.83 -2.86 11.08
N ARG A 198 -9.46 -2.76 9.94
CA ARG A 198 -10.21 -3.83 9.30
C ARG A 198 -9.33 -4.48 8.24
N TYR A 199 -9.17 -5.79 8.31
CA TYR A 199 -8.26 -6.51 7.41
C TYR A 199 -8.68 -7.95 7.21
N GLN A 200 -8.06 -8.63 6.25
CA GLN A 200 -8.29 -10.04 6.00
C GLN A 200 -7.09 -10.89 6.40
N VAL A 201 -7.37 -12.02 7.01
CA VAL A 201 -6.37 -13.02 7.41
C VAL A 201 -6.64 -14.30 6.65
N ASN A 202 -5.58 -14.91 6.14
CA ASN A 202 -5.67 -16.28 5.63
C ASN A 202 -5.40 -17.24 6.80
N SER A 203 -6.44 -17.94 7.24
CA SER A 203 -6.37 -18.97 8.27
C SER A 203 -6.74 -20.33 7.65
N ASN A 204 -5.78 -21.25 7.59
CA ASN A 204 -5.98 -22.60 7.04
C ASN A 204 -6.56 -22.64 5.61
N GLY A 205 -6.12 -21.71 4.75
CA GLY A 205 -6.58 -21.61 3.38
C GLY A 205 -7.91 -20.86 3.19
N MET A 206 -8.56 -20.43 4.26
CA MET A 206 -9.76 -19.59 4.21
C MET A 206 -9.41 -18.14 4.52
N ILE A 207 -9.93 -17.23 3.71
CA ILE A 207 -9.84 -15.79 3.95
C ILE A 207 -10.97 -15.42 4.92
N ARG A 208 -10.59 -14.83 6.06
CA ARG A 208 -11.53 -14.37 7.10
C ARG A 208 -11.37 -12.88 7.33
N ASN A 209 -12.49 -12.20 7.56
CA ASN A 209 -12.48 -10.81 7.97
C ASN A 209 -12.02 -10.71 9.43
N SER A 210 -11.20 -9.72 9.70
CA SER A 210 -10.69 -9.45 11.03
C SER A 210 -10.74 -7.96 11.30
N CYS A 211 -10.96 -7.61 12.56
CA CYS A 211 -10.99 -6.22 13.00
C CYS A 211 -10.18 -6.11 14.29
N THR A 212 -9.33 -5.08 14.37
CA THR A 212 -8.64 -4.75 15.62
C THR A 212 -8.92 -3.30 15.97
N ILE A 213 -9.37 -3.07 17.18
CA ILE A 213 -9.69 -1.75 17.72
C ILE A 213 -8.72 -1.45 18.86
N TRP A 214 -7.96 -0.37 18.74
CA TRP A 214 -7.07 0.13 19.78
C TRP A 214 -7.71 1.32 20.48
N MET A 215 -7.85 1.23 21.80
CA MET A 215 -8.29 2.30 22.67
C MET A 215 -7.26 2.56 23.76
N ALA A 216 -7.45 3.58 24.56
CA ALA A 216 -6.51 3.93 25.63
C ALA A 216 -6.43 2.86 26.72
N ASP A 217 -7.53 2.20 27.05
CA ASP A 217 -7.67 1.22 28.13
C ASP A 217 -7.53 -0.23 27.67
N LYS A 218 -8.00 -0.56 26.47
CA LYS A 218 -8.04 -1.93 25.95
C LYS A 218 -7.80 -2.02 24.45
N ILE A 219 -7.48 -3.24 24.01
CA ILE A 219 -7.35 -3.60 22.59
C ILE A 219 -8.32 -4.76 22.35
N ILE A 220 -9.21 -4.58 21.37
CA ILE A 220 -10.18 -5.59 20.96
C ILE A 220 -9.71 -6.16 19.62
N THR A 221 -9.58 -7.48 19.53
CA THR A 221 -9.32 -8.18 18.27
C THR A 221 -10.47 -9.14 18.01
N ALA A 222 -11.09 -9.03 16.85
CA ALA A 222 -12.21 -9.87 16.47
C ALA A 222 -11.94 -10.53 15.11
N ILE A 223 -12.35 -11.78 14.97
CA ILE A 223 -12.25 -12.57 13.73
C ILE A 223 -13.64 -13.09 13.40
N ASP A 224 -14.06 -12.87 12.17
CA ASP A 224 -15.33 -13.39 11.65
C ASP A 224 -15.18 -14.89 11.34
N GLU A 225 -15.85 -15.72 12.12
CA GLU A 225 -15.90 -17.17 11.96
C GLU A 225 -17.30 -17.60 11.48
N MET A 226 -17.44 -18.84 11.00
CA MET A 226 -18.71 -19.35 10.45
C MET A 226 -19.93 -19.26 11.40
N GLY A 227 -19.72 -18.99 12.70
CA GLY A 227 -20.75 -18.85 13.72
C GLY A 227 -20.93 -17.43 14.27
N GLY A 228 -20.21 -16.46 13.71
CA GLY A 228 -20.19 -15.07 14.17
C GLY A 228 -18.80 -14.59 14.54
N TRP A 229 -18.72 -13.40 15.14
CA TRP A 229 -17.46 -12.79 15.53
C TRP A 229 -16.90 -13.41 16.82
N VAL A 230 -15.68 -13.90 16.75
CA VAL A 230 -14.92 -14.34 17.94
C VAL A 230 -14.08 -13.15 18.42
N ILE A 231 -14.41 -12.64 19.59
CA ILE A 231 -13.85 -11.42 20.16
C ILE A 231 -12.85 -11.77 21.25
N LYS A 232 -11.70 -11.13 21.21
CA LYS A 232 -10.66 -11.19 22.26
C LYS A 232 -10.33 -9.80 22.72
N GLU A 233 -10.50 -9.53 24.00
CA GLU A 233 -10.09 -8.29 24.64
C GLU A 233 -8.82 -8.49 25.47
N VAL A 234 -7.91 -7.52 25.38
CA VAL A 234 -6.70 -7.46 26.21
C VAL A 234 -6.51 -6.02 26.72
N PRO A 235 -6.01 -5.83 27.96
CA PRO A 235 -5.73 -4.49 28.46
C PRO A 235 -4.62 -3.83 27.64
N ASN A 236 -4.77 -2.54 27.40
CA ASN A 236 -3.74 -1.74 26.78
C ASN A 236 -2.74 -1.24 27.84
N LEU A 237 -1.51 -1.73 27.77
CA LEU A 237 -0.47 -1.41 28.76
C LEU A 237 0.10 0.02 28.62
N PHE A 238 -0.20 0.73 27.52
CA PHE A 238 0.35 2.06 27.27
C PHE A 238 -0.49 3.19 27.89
N GLY A 239 -1.74 2.93 28.26
CA GLY A 239 -2.68 3.95 28.74
C GLY A 239 -3.00 5.05 27.72
N LYS A 240 -2.60 4.84 26.47
CA LYS A 240 -2.87 5.70 25.29
C LYS A 240 -2.99 4.81 24.07
N ILE A 241 -3.62 5.29 23.02
CA ILE A 241 -3.69 4.57 21.74
C ILE A 241 -2.27 4.43 21.19
N PRO A 242 -1.74 3.19 21.04
CA PRO A 242 -0.35 2.96 20.61
C PRO A 242 -0.22 2.99 19.08
N VAL A 243 -0.95 3.89 18.43
CA VAL A 243 -1.00 4.01 16.96
C VAL A 243 -0.70 5.43 16.55
N VAL A 244 0.20 5.58 15.57
CA VAL A 244 0.43 6.83 14.86
C VAL A 244 -0.09 6.65 13.45
N TYR A 245 -1.15 7.35 13.11
CA TYR A 245 -1.78 7.30 11.80
C TYR A 245 -1.41 8.55 10.99
N ALA A 246 -1.20 8.36 9.71
CA ALA A 246 -1.06 9.44 8.75
C ALA A 246 -1.86 9.14 7.49
N ASP A 247 -2.57 10.14 7.03
CA ASP A 247 -3.41 10.13 5.85
C ASP A 247 -3.13 11.41 5.05
N VAL A 248 -3.02 11.25 3.74
CA VAL A 248 -3.00 12.34 2.77
C VAL A 248 -4.11 12.07 1.78
N PHE A 249 -4.94 13.07 1.52
CA PHE A 249 -6.09 12.93 0.63
C PHE A 249 -5.66 12.38 -0.75
N GLN A 250 -4.51 12.83 -1.25
CA GLN A 250 -3.97 12.48 -2.54
C GLN A 250 -2.44 12.59 -2.52
N PRO A 251 -1.68 11.60 -3.03
CA PRO A 251 -0.24 11.74 -3.22
C PRO A 251 0.08 12.86 -4.21
N GLU A 252 1.12 13.68 -3.92
CA GLU A 252 1.50 14.83 -4.76
C GLU A 252 1.74 14.45 -6.23
N TRP A 253 2.34 13.29 -6.49
CA TRP A 253 2.62 12.81 -7.85
C TRP A 253 1.34 12.44 -8.64
N ASP A 254 0.20 12.24 -8.00
CA ASP A 254 -1.05 11.89 -8.67
C ASP A 254 -1.65 13.07 -9.43
N GLU A 255 -1.40 14.30 -9.00
CA GLU A 255 -1.85 15.50 -9.71
C GLU A 255 -1.31 15.58 -11.15
N VAL A 256 -0.15 15.01 -11.39
CA VAL A 256 0.49 14.99 -12.71
C VAL A 256 0.38 13.63 -13.42
N ALA A 257 -0.46 12.72 -12.91
CA ALA A 257 -0.59 11.35 -13.42
C ALA A 257 -0.91 11.31 -14.92
N PHE A 258 -1.79 12.20 -15.40
CA PHE A 258 -2.16 12.29 -16.82
C PHE A 258 -1.00 12.72 -17.73
N LEU A 259 -0.10 13.58 -17.24
CA LEU A 259 1.11 13.97 -17.98
C LEU A 259 2.12 12.83 -18.05
N MET A 260 2.23 12.07 -16.96
CA MET A 260 3.06 10.85 -16.95
C MET A 260 2.57 9.83 -17.96
N ASP A 261 1.25 9.64 -18.04
CA ASP A 261 0.61 8.78 -19.03
C ASP A 261 0.91 9.20 -20.46
N ALA A 262 0.70 10.47 -20.76
CA ALA A 262 0.94 11.00 -22.09
C ALA A 262 2.41 10.84 -22.48
N ARG A 263 3.34 11.05 -21.56
CA ARG A 263 4.78 10.86 -21.77
C ARG A 263 5.12 9.39 -22.04
N GLU A 264 4.64 8.49 -21.21
CA GLU A 264 4.90 7.06 -21.31
C GLU A 264 4.32 6.46 -22.61
N MET A 265 3.14 6.92 -22.99
CA MET A 265 2.53 6.56 -24.28
C MET A 265 3.38 7.01 -25.47
N ARG A 266 3.91 8.25 -25.43
CA ARG A 266 4.79 8.77 -26.49
C ARG A 266 6.08 7.98 -26.58
N ILE A 267 6.75 7.73 -25.44
CA ILE A 267 7.99 6.93 -25.41
C ILE A 267 7.73 5.52 -25.95
N SER A 268 6.64 4.89 -25.53
CA SER A 268 6.27 3.56 -26.01
C SER A 268 6.05 3.52 -27.52
N ARG A 269 5.38 4.55 -28.08
CA ARG A 269 5.20 4.67 -29.55
C ARG A 269 6.52 4.92 -30.29
N MET A 270 7.41 5.72 -29.71
CA MET A 270 8.76 5.94 -30.30
C MET A 270 9.54 4.63 -30.40
N VAL A 271 9.52 3.82 -29.31
CA VAL A 271 10.19 2.50 -29.32
C VAL A 271 9.60 1.59 -30.40
N ASP A 272 8.27 1.51 -30.53
CA ASP A 272 7.64 0.74 -31.58
C ASP A 272 8.11 1.19 -32.98
N THR A 273 8.18 2.51 -33.17
CA THR A 273 8.62 3.09 -34.46
C THR A 273 10.08 2.73 -34.76
N CYS A 274 10.97 2.90 -33.75
CA CYS A 274 12.39 2.52 -33.91
C CYS A 274 12.54 1.04 -34.25
N LEU A 275 11.80 0.15 -33.57
CA LEU A 275 11.86 -1.28 -33.81
C LEU A 275 11.37 -1.66 -35.22
N LEU A 276 10.39 -0.94 -35.76
CA LEU A 276 9.91 -1.15 -37.14
C LEU A 276 10.95 -0.74 -38.17
N TYR A 277 11.70 0.35 -37.92
CA TYR A 277 12.73 0.82 -38.85
C TYR A 277 14.05 0.07 -38.76
N THR A 278 14.34 -0.56 -37.61
CA THR A 278 15.59 -1.33 -37.42
C THR A 278 15.44 -2.82 -37.66
N SER A 279 14.23 -3.31 -37.87
CA SER A 279 14.01 -4.70 -38.29
C SER A 279 14.49 -4.85 -39.75
N PRO A 280 15.35 -5.85 -40.04
CA PRO A 280 15.76 -6.09 -41.44
C PRO A 280 14.50 -6.32 -42.26
N SER A 281 14.49 -5.68 -43.46
CA SER A 281 13.42 -5.89 -44.43
C SER A 281 13.36 -7.40 -44.77
N PRO A 282 12.16 -7.99 -44.94
CA PRO A 282 12.04 -9.35 -45.47
C PRO A 282 12.74 -9.58 -46.80
N ARG A 283 13.22 -8.50 -47.45
CA ARG A 283 13.96 -8.56 -48.73
C ARG A 283 15.46 -8.80 -48.56
N ASP A 284 15.98 -8.78 -47.31
CA ASP A 284 17.42 -8.93 -47.03
C ASP A 284 17.78 -10.34 -46.55
N SER A 285 16.90 -11.32 -46.67
CA SER A 285 17.12 -12.74 -46.36
C SER A 285 16.97 -13.65 -47.56
#